data_6a19bdd5903a64829ba3e0211d9ba65a
#
_entry.id   6a19bdd5903a64829ba3e0211d9ba65a
#
_cell.length_a   1.000
_cell.length_b   1.000
_cell.length_c   1.000
_cell.angle_alpha   90.00
_cell.angle_beta   90.00
_cell.angle_gamma   90.00
#
_symmetry.space_group_name_H-M   'P 1'
#
loop_
_entity.id
_entity.type
_entity.pdbx_description
1 polymer ?
#
loop_
_entity_poly.entity_id
_entity_poly.type
_entity_poly.pdbx_seq_one_letter_code
_entity_poly.pdbx_strand_id
1 'polypeptide(L)'
;MNCQYITKNQTPRDVYSVQLKGTYKKTEIDNLFCGSGSYINEKSNEFDALIVDEAHRLTEKTGFLKRGENQIKEIINATRFAIFFIDSKQHIHIDDYGTKERIEFFAKELNAEISYGKLNAQFRCGGAEKFIDWVESSLQYGDVTD
;
A
#
# COMPACT_ATOMS: atom_id res chain seq x y z
N MET A 1 2.95 -19.76 -7.45
CA MET A 1 2.47 -18.36 -7.48
C MET A 1 3.31 -17.57 -6.48
N ASN A 2 4.03 -16.56 -6.96
CA ASN A 2 4.93 -15.73 -6.13
C ASN A 2 4.20 -14.41 -5.80
N CYS A 3 3.56 -14.35 -4.62
CA CYS A 3 2.79 -13.19 -4.18
C CYS A 3 3.33 -12.63 -2.87
N GLN A 4 3.32 -11.30 -2.72
CA GLN A 4 3.76 -10.65 -1.51
C GLN A 4 2.78 -9.56 -1.07
N TYR A 5 2.71 -9.37 0.25
CA TYR A 5 1.98 -8.29 0.89
C TYR A 5 2.97 -7.23 1.38
N ILE A 6 2.77 -6.01 0.94
CA ILE A 6 3.68 -4.90 1.15
C ILE A 6 3.03 -3.89 2.08
N THR A 7 3.71 -3.55 3.15
CA THR A 7 3.34 -2.41 3.99
C THR A 7 4.59 -1.66 4.45
N LYS A 8 4.53 -0.33 4.45
CA LYS A 8 5.61 0.50 4.98
C LYS A 8 5.80 0.29 6.48
N ASN A 9 4.72 0.07 7.20
CA ASN A 9 4.72 -0.05 8.64
C ASN A 9 5.25 -1.41 9.10
N GLN A 10 6.14 -1.41 10.10
CA GLN A 10 6.71 -2.62 10.71
C GLN A 10 5.66 -3.38 11.53
N THR A 11 4.87 -2.67 12.33
CA THR A 11 3.93 -3.27 13.30
C THR A 11 2.95 -4.28 12.68
N PRO A 12 2.27 -4.02 11.54
CA PRO A 12 1.41 -5.04 10.93
C PRO A 12 2.18 -6.31 10.55
N ARG A 13 3.40 -6.18 10.03
CA ARG A 13 4.24 -7.32 9.66
C ARG A 13 4.61 -8.17 10.89
N ASP A 14 4.93 -7.52 12.00
CA ASP A 14 5.26 -8.21 13.26
C ASP A 14 4.04 -8.96 13.81
N VAL A 15 2.85 -8.37 13.76
CA VAL A 15 1.59 -9.00 14.18
C VAL A 15 1.30 -10.23 13.32
N TYR A 16 1.37 -10.14 12.00
CA TYR A 16 1.17 -11.29 11.11
C TYR A 16 2.21 -12.38 11.34
N SER A 17 3.47 -12.01 11.56
CA SER A 17 4.53 -12.97 11.88
C SER A 17 4.25 -13.75 13.14
N VAL A 18 3.75 -13.09 14.19
CA VAL A 18 3.37 -13.75 15.45
C VAL A 18 2.17 -14.67 15.26
N GLN A 19 1.12 -14.22 14.57
CA GLN A 19 -0.10 -15.00 14.35
C GLN A 19 0.10 -16.24 13.48
N LEU A 20 0.98 -16.16 12.48
CA LEU A 20 1.24 -17.24 11.55
C LEU A 20 2.34 -18.20 12.04
N LYS A 21 3.04 -17.82 13.11
CA LYS A 21 4.08 -18.66 13.74
C LYS A 21 3.47 -19.96 14.24
N GLY A 22 4.08 -21.08 13.83
CA GLY A 22 3.61 -22.42 14.15
C GLY A 22 2.74 -23.05 13.06
N THR A 23 2.12 -22.25 12.18
CA THR A 23 1.40 -22.77 11.01
C THR A 23 2.30 -22.75 9.76
N TYR A 24 3.13 -21.72 9.64
CA TYR A 24 4.06 -21.54 8.51
C TYR A 24 5.50 -21.41 9.00
N LYS A 25 6.47 -21.76 8.13
CA LYS A 25 7.89 -21.55 8.43
C LYS A 25 8.21 -20.05 8.43
N LYS A 26 9.15 -19.67 9.27
CA LYS A 26 9.57 -18.26 9.35
C LYS A 26 9.99 -17.69 7.99
N THR A 27 10.70 -18.47 7.18
CA THR A 27 11.12 -18.04 5.82
C THR A 27 9.94 -17.80 4.88
N GLU A 28 8.85 -18.55 5.02
CA GLU A 28 7.63 -18.34 4.22
C GLU A 28 6.92 -17.06 4.63
N ILE A 29 6.85 -16.79 5.95
CA ILE A 29 6.26 -15.57 6.49
C ILE A 29 7.10 -14.34 6.06
N ASP A 30 8.42 -14.41 6.23
CA ASP A 30 9.33 -13.32 5.87
C ASP A 30 9.30 -13.02 4.36
N ASN A 31 9.06 -14.03 3.53
CA ASN A 31 8.87 -13.86 2.08
C ASN A 31 7.49 -13.30 1.71
N LEU A 32 6.47 -13.54 2.53
CA LEU A 32 5.11 -13.08 2.25
C LEU A 32 4.91 -11.60 2.63
N PHE A 33 5.53 -11.15 3.72
CA PHE A 33 5.34 -9.80 4.26
C PHE A 33 6.60 -8.95 4.14
N CYS A 34 6.59 -8.03 3.17
CA CYS A 34 7.75 -7.23 2.81
C CYS A 34 7.56 -5.74 3.07
N GLY A 35 8.66 -5.02 3.19
CA GLY A 35 8.66 -3.56 3.21
C GLY A 35 8.65 -2.97 1.79
N SER A 36 8.13 -1.76 1.63
CA SER A 36 8.01 -1.09 0.32
C SER A 36 9.34 -0.84 -0.40
N GLY A 37 10.45 -0.84 0.31
CA GLY A 37 11.79 -0.63 -0.26
C GLY A 37 12.49 -1.87 -0.77
N SER A 38 11.83 -3.02 -0.81
CA SER A 38 12.45 -4.29 -1.20
C SER A 38 12.62 -4.46 -2.72
N TYR A 39 12.01 -3.58 -3.54
CA TYR A 39 11.85 -3.78 -4.98
C TYR A 39 12.78 -2.96 -5.88
N ILE A 40 13.78 -2.28 -5.31
CA ILE A 40 14.70 -1.35 -6.01
C ILE A 40 15.40 -1.99 -7.22
N ASN A 41 15.81 -3.24 -7.12
CA ASN A 41 16.60 -3.92 -8.16
C ASN A 41 15.90 -5.18 -8.68
N GLU A 42 14.60 -5.30 -8.47
CA GLU A 42 13.88 -6.48 -8.93
C GLU A 42 13.71 -6.46 -10.45
N LYS A 43 13.72 -7.66 -11.03
CA LYS A 43 13.47 -7.82 -12.45
C LYS A 43 12.01 -7.50 -12.78
N SER A 44 11.78 -7.06 -14.02
CA SER A 44 10.41 -6.85 -14.49
C SER A 44 9.61 -8.16 -14.42
N ASN A 45 8.40 -8.08 -13.86
CA ASN A 45 7.45 -9.19 -13.73
C ASN A 45 7.99 -10.41 -12.94
N GLU A 46 8.87 -10.19 -11.97
CA GLU A 46 9.40 -11.25 -11.09
C GLU A 46 8.32 -11.87 -10.20
N PHE A 47 7.36 -11.05 -9.75
CA PHE A 47 6.24 -11.47 -8.91
C PHE A 47 4.96 -11.65 -9.73
N ASP A 48 4.15 -12.64 -9.35
CA ASP A 48 2.81 -12.81 -9.94
C ASP A 48 1.84 -11.75 -9.43
N ALA A 49 1.88 -11.43 -8.12
CA ALA A 49 1.07 -10.37 -7.54
C ALA A 49 1.76 -9.68 -6.36
N LEU A 50 1.61 -8.36 -6.27
CA LEU A 50 2.00 -7.55 -5.14
C LEU A 50 0.79 -6.78 -4.59
N ILE A 51 0.52 -6.93 -3.30
CA ILE A 51 -0.57 -6.26 -2.60
C ILE A 51 0.05 -5.18 -1.70
N VAL A 52 -0.22 -3.93 -2.00
CA VAL A 52 0.33 -2.77 -1.29
C VAL A 52 -0.73 -2.18 -0.37
N ASP A 53 -0.54 -2.38 0.92
CA ASP A 53 -1.39 -1.79 1.95
C ASP A 53 -0.90 -0.41 2.36
N GLU A 54 -1.82 0.48 2.71
CA GLU A 54 -1.51 1.87 3.08
C GLU A 54 -0.63 2.55 2.01
N ALA A 55 -0.97 2.37 0.73
CA ALA A 55 -0.13 2.83 -0.38
C ALA A 55 0.10 4.36 -0.39
N HIS A 56 -0.79 5.14 0.23
CA HIS A 56 -0.59 6.56 0.46
C HIS A 56 0.69 6.87 1.27
N ARG A 57 1.18 5.92 2.07
CA ARG A 57 2.39 6.02 2.88
C ARG A 57 3.69 5.72 2.11
N LEU A 58 3.63 5.28 0.86
CA LEU A 58 4.83 5.08 0.02
C LEU A 58 5.63 6.39 -0.05
N THR A 59 6.94 6.26 -0.12
CA THR A 59 7.85 7.40 -0.33
C THR A 59 8.36 7.42 -1.77
N GLU A 60 8.84 8.57 -2.23
CA GLU A 60 9.44 8.66 -3.57
C GLU A 60 10.62 7.69 -3.67
N LYS A 61 11.56 7.76 -2.74
CA LYS A 61 12.76 6.93 -2.70
C LYS A 61 12.90 6.17 -1.38
N THR A 62 13.63 5.08 -1.42
CA THR A 62 13.76 4.19 -0.28
C THR A 62 14.83 4.62 0.70
N GLY A 63 14.46 4.67 2.00
CA GLY A 63 15.34 4.85 3.13
C GLY A 63 16.01 6.22 3.21
N PHE A 64 16.85 6.40 4.23
CA PHE A 64 17.56 7.65 4.51
C PHE A 64 18.50 8.07 3.36
N LEU A 65 19.12 7.12 2.70
CA LEU A 65 20.05 7.37 1.57
C LEU A 65 19.33 7.63 0.24
N LYS A 66 18.01 7.74 0.23
CA LYS A 66 17.18 8.00 -0.96
C LYS A 66 17.52 7.07 -2.14
N ARG A 67 17.61 5.78 -1.86
CA ARG A 67 17.97 4.72 -2.84
C ARG A 67 16.81 4.43 -3.77
N GLY A 68 17.14 3.89 -4.94
CA GLY A 68 16.17 3.57 -5.98
C GLY A 68 15.73 4.79 -6.79
N GLU A 69 14.84 4.56 -7.73
CA GLU A 69 14.25 5.59 -8.58
C GLU A 69 12.95 6.12 -7.99
N ASN A 70 11.96 5.24 -7.84
CA ASN A 70 10.65 5.55 -7.28
C ASN A 70 9.96 4.27 -6.78
N GLN A 71 9.51 4.24 -5.53
CA GLN A 71 8.90 3.05 -4.93
C GLN A 71 7.67 2.54 -5.70
N ILE A 72 6.81 3.44 -6.19
CA ILE A 72 5.62 3.06 -6.95
C ILE A 72 6.02 2.41 -8.27
N LYS A 73 6.94 3.05 -9.01
CA LYS A 73 7.45 2.54 -10.28
C LYS A 73 8.13 1.18 -10.11
N GLU A 74 8.97 1.05 -9.09
CA GLU A 74 9.68 -0.19 -8.76
C GLU A 74 8.72 -1.34 -8.45
N ILE A 75 7.67 -1.09 -7.67
CA ILE A 75 6.64 -2.09 -7.35
C ILE A 75 5.85 -2.49 -8.61
N ILE A 76 5.42 -1.52 -9.43
CA ILE A 76 4.67 -1.84 -10.65
C ILE A 76 5.55 -2.62 -11.63
N ASN A 77 6.82 -2.23 -11.81
CA ASN A 77 7.75 -2.94 -12.69
C ASN A 77 8.02 -4.38 -12.23
N ALA A 78 8.12 -4.59 -10.92
CA ALA A 78 8.47 -5.90 -10.36
C ALA A 78 7.38 -6.97 -10.48
N THR A 79 6.13 -6.60 -10.81
CA THR A 79 5.02 -7.54 -10.76
C THR A 79 4.16 -7.54 -12.02
N ARG A 80 3.49 -8.68 -12.26
CA ARG A 80 2.45 -8.81 -13.30
C ARG A 80 1.13 -8.19 -12.88
N PHE A 81 0.84 -8.17 -11.58
CA PHE A 81 -0.41 -7.63 -11.03
C PHE A 81 -0.15 -6.91 -9.71
N ALA A 82 -0.47 -5.62 -9.63
CA ALA A 82 -0.33 -4.83 -8.42
C ALA A 82 -1.70 -4.34 -7.93
N ILE A 83 -1.96 -4.47 -6.63
CA ILE A 83 -3.12 -3.88 -5.96
C ILE A 83 -2.61 -2.81 -4.99
N PHE A 84 -3.07 -1.58 -5.12
CA PHE A 84 -2.76 -0.49 -4.22
C PHE A 84 -4.00 -0.11 -3.41
N PHE A 85 -3.98 -0.35 -2.10
CA PHE A 85 -4.99 0.17 -1.18
C PHE A 85 -4.60 1.56 -0.73
N ILE A 86 -5.42 2.55 -1.08
CA ILE A 86 -5.16 3.97 -0.81
C ILE A 86 -6.32 4.55 -0.01
N ASP A 87 -5.99 5.33 1.00
CA ASP A 87 -6.92 6.26 1.63
C ASP A 87 -6.40 7.70 1.43
N SER A 88 -7.06 8.44 0.55
CA SER A 88 -6.67 9.81 0.23
C SER A 88 -6.84 10.80 1.38
N LYS A 89 -7.64 10.44 2.39
CA LYS A 89 -7.87 11.26 3.59
C LYS A 89 -6.77 11.08 4.66
N GLN A 90 -5.87 10.09 4.49
CA GLN A 90 -4.82 9.76 5.46
C GLN A 90 -3.41 10.21 5.06
N HIS A 91 -3.28 11.26 4.27
CA HIS A 91 -1.99 11.91 4.03
C HIS A 91 -1.55 12.69 5.26
N ILE A 92 -0.62 12.14 6.04
CA ILE A 92 -0.22 12.69 7.35
C ILE A 92 1.21 13.24 7.30
N HIS A 93 2.09 12.65 6.50
CA HIS A 93 3.50 13.02 6.45
C HIS A 93 3.84 13.74 5.15
N ILE A 94 4.78 14.68 5.25
CA ILE A 94 5.27 15.45 4.09
C ILE A 94 5.98 14.55 3.05
N ASP A 95 6.48 13.39 3.49
CA ASP A 95 7.13 12.39 2.63
C ASP A 95 6.15 11.35 2.07
N ASP A 96 4.85 11.43 2.40
CA ASP A 96 3.82 10.54 1.86
C ASP A 96 3.62 10.87 0.38
N TYR A 97 4.07 9.94 -0.47
CA TYR A 97 4.16 10.15 -1.92
C TYR A 97 3.11 9.38 -2.71
N GLY A 98 2.51 8.36 -2.11
CA GLY A 98 1.61 7.43 -2.77
C GLY A 98 0.23 8.00 -3.02
N THR A 99 0.05 8.81 -4.07
CA THR A 99 -1.26 9.31 -4.50
C THR A 99 -1.81 8.51 -5.68
N LYS A 100 -3.12 8.58 -5.88
CA LYS A 100 -3.79 7.94 -7.02
C LYS A 100 -3.17 8.40 -8.35
N GLU A 101 -2.97 9.70 -8.50
CA GLU A 101 -2.44 10.33 -9.73
C GLU A 101 -1.02 9.84 -10.04
N ARG A 102 -0.20 9.65 -9.01
CA ARG A 102 1.17 9.14 -9.17
C ARG A 102 1.21 7.67 -9.54
N ILE A 103 0.35 6.86 -8.93
CA ILE A 103 0.22 5.45 -9.30
C ILE A 103 -0.24 5.32 -10.76
N GLU A 104 -1.24 6.11 -11.17
CA GLU A 104 -1.71 6.15 -12.56
C GLU A 104 -0.61 6.61 -13.52
N PHE A 105 0.18 7.61 -13.13
CA PHE A 105 1.28 8.11 -13.95
C PHE A 105 2.30 7.02 -14.24
N PHE A 106 2.80 6.33 -13.20
CA PHE A 106 3.78 5.27 -13.38
C PHE A 106 3.21 4.00 -14.04
N ALA A 107 1.94 3.68 -13.79
CA ALA A 107 1.28 2.59 -14.50
C ALA A 107 1.21 2.85 -16.01
N LYS A 108 0.85 4.07 -16.44
CA LYS A 108 0.85 4.49 -17.84
C LYS A 108 2.25 4.48 -18.44
N GLU A 109 3.25 4.97 -17.70
CA GLU A 109 4.66 4.96 -18.16
C GLU A 109 5.15 3.54 -18.45
N LEU A 110 4.72 2.57 -17.66
CA LEU A 110 5.07 1.16 -17.79
C LEU A 110 4.08 0.36 -18.66
N ASN A 111 3.13 1.04 -19.35
CA ASN A 111 2.08 0.43 -20.18
C ASN A 111 1.24 -0.62 -19.44
N ALA A 112 0.99 -0.44 -18.15
CA ALA A 112 0.12 -1.29 -17.37
C ALA A 112 -1.35 -0.90 -17.54
N GLU A 113 -2.23 -1.91 -17.59
CA GLU A 113 -3.68 -1.71 -17.54
C GLU A 113 -4.12 -1.29 -16.14
N ILE A 114 -5.05 -0.34 -16.04
CA ILE A 114 -5.52 0.21 -14.77
C ILE A 114 -7.00 -0.10 -14.57
N SER A 115 -7.32 -0.68 -13.41
CA SER A 115 -8.70 -0.89 -12.95
C SER A 115 -8.90 -0.29 -11.57
N TYR A 116 -10.13 0.16 -11.27
CA TYR A 116 -10.47 0.79 -9.99
C TYR A 116 -11.50 -0.02 -9.23
N GLY A 117 -11.30 -0.11 -7.92
CA GLY A 117 -12.26 -0.67 -6.98
C GLY A 117 -12.47 0.29 -5.80
N LYS A 118 -13.66 0.25 -5.21
CA LYS A 118 -13.97 0.99 -3.99
C LYS A 118 -14.42 0.02 -2.91
N LEU A 119 -13.79 0.07 -1.75
CA LEU A 119 -14.23 -0.65 -0.57
C LEU A 119 -15.26 0.20 0.18
N ASN A 120 -16.52 -0.26 0.20
CA ASN A 120 -17.61 0.45 0.87
C ASN A 120 -17.93 -0.12 2.25
N ALA A 121 -17.42 -1.32 2.58
CA ALA A 121 -17.73 -1.97 3.85
C ALA A 121 -16.82 -1.46 4.96
N GLN A 122 -17.44 -1.03 6.06
CA GLN A 122 -16.75 -0.65 7.28
C GLN A 122 -16.98 -1.71 8.36
N PHE A 123 -15.89 -2.35 8.81
CA PHE A 123 -15.95 -3.36 9.89
C PHE A 123 -15.38 -2.85 11.22
N ARG A 124 -14.70 -1.71 11.23
CA ARG A 124 -14.19 -1.09 12.45
C ARG A 124 -15.34 -0.52 13.28
N CYS A 125 -15.19 -0.47 14.58
CA CYS A 125 -16.23 0.05 15.51
C CYS A 125 -17.60 -0.63 15.35
N GLY A 126 -17.62 -1.95 15.05
CA GLY A 126 -18.88 -2.69 14.86
C GLY A 126 -19.64 -2.31 13.59
N GLY A 127 -19.00 -1.69 12.59
CA GLY A 127 -19.64 -1.27 11.35
C GLY A 127 -20.50 0.00 11.47
N ALA A 128 -20.28 0.79 12.53
CA ALA A 128 -21.08 2.00 12.78
C ALA A 128 -20.73 3.12 11.78
N GLU A 129 -21.47 3.22 10.68
CA GLU A 129 -21.35 4.33 9.70
C GLU A 129 -21.46 5.70 10.38
N LYS A 130 -22.40 5.85 11.33
CA LYS A 130 -22.57 7.08 12.10
C LYS A 130 -21.33 7.53 12.88
N PHE A 131 -20.45 6.60 13.24
CA PHE A 131 -19.19 6.96 13.88
C PHE A 131 -18.23 7.63 12.89
N ILE A 132 -18.20 7.15 11.66
CA ILE A 132 -17.37 7.74 10.59
C ILE A 132 -17.91 9.11 10.23
N ASP A 133 -19.22 9.25 10.04
CA ASP A 133 -19.88 10.54 9.76
C ASP A 133 -19.57 11.55 10.87
N TRP A 134 -19.59 11.10 12.13
CA TRP A 134 -19.23 11.96 13.26
C TRP A 134 -17.76 12.36 13.23
N VAL A 135 -16.83 11.42 12.94
CA VAL A 135 -15.39 11.72 12.83
C VAL A 135 -15.13 12.67 11.67
N GLU A 136 -15.71 12.43 10.50
CA GLU A 136 -15.57 13.27 9.31
C GLU A 136 -16.11 14.70 9.58
N SER A 137 -17.27 14.79 10.20
CA SER A 137 -17.87 16.06 10.59
C SER A 137 -17.01 16.80 11.63
N SER A 138 -16.50 16.07 12.63
CA SER A 138 -15.67 16.66 13.70
C SER A 138 -14.33 17.15 13.20
N LEU A 139 -13.76 16.49 12.19
CA LEU A 139 -12.50 16.86 11.56
C LEU A 139 -12.66 17.78 10.36
N GLN A 140 -13.88 18.19 10.05
CA GLN A 140 -14.23 19.06 8.91
C GLN A 140 -13.75 18.47 7.55
N TYR A 141 -13.76 17.15 7.41
CA TYR A 141 -13.46 16.47 6.14
C TYR A 141 -14.68 16.42 5.20
N GLY A 142 -15.82 16.99 5.58
CA GLY A 142 -16.98 17.14 4.72
C GLY A 142 -16.76 18.24 3.69
N ASP A 143 -17.39 18.10 2.51
CA ASP A 143 -17.43 19.18 1.52
C ASP A 143 -17.93 20.46 2.18
N VAL A 144 -17.09 21.48 2.18
CA VAL A 144 -17.53 22.84 2.43
C VAL A 144 -18.34 23.22 1.19
N THR A 145 -19.64 22.92 1.23
CA THR A 145 -20.56 23.51 0.28
C THR A 145 -20.71 24.96 0.67
N ASP A 146 -20.07 25.86 -0.11
CA ASP A 146 -20.35 27.27 -0.09
C ASP A 146 -21.84 27.57 -0.36
#